data_232d11877c9dc3a20a0c6db53d4de0c2
#
_entry.id   232d11877c9dc3a20a0c6db53d4de0c2
#
_cell.length_a   1.000
_cell.length_b   1.000
_cell.length_c   1.000
_cell.angle_alpha   90.00
_cell.angle_beta   90.00
_cell.angle_gamma   90.00
#
_symmetry.space_group_name_H-M   'P 1'
#
loop_
_entity.id
_entity.type
_entity.pdbx_description
1 polymer ?
#
loop_
_entity_poly.entity_id
_entity_poly.type
_entity_poly.pdbx_seq_one_letter_code
_entity_poly.pdbx_strand_id
1 'polypeptide(L)'
;GVQIVYANYSRMLLLTNRPTAGSAVAYGRYLMSAVTTPDVFRHISLHIVHIWEYLVFLDMANMGGIIAHEPEKDLPDDVDIEMAWNIQAFLPQALQDRFAKAVGVFIYELYQAKRAACAAQADRPVMRALSQNTQLASNAVPEEKDLSSAADAKYIVAHAMTPRLLRMVSEIQEERKGPINKDEWAL
;
A
#
# COMPACT_ATOMS: atom_id res chain seq x y z
N GLY A 1 -2.24 -15.66 10.92
CA GLY A 1 -1.55 -14.92 11.97
C GLY A 1 -1.45 -13.44 11.64
N VAL A 2 -0.87 -12.68 12.53
CA VAL A 2 -0.54 -11.27 12.35
C VAL A 2 0.97 -11.14 12.24
N GLN A 3 1.44 -10.26 11.37
CA GLN A 3 2.86 -9.93 11.25
C GLN A 3 3.07 -8.48 11.67
N ILE A 4 4.06 -8.24 12.53
CA ILE A 4 4.48 -6.89 12.89
C ILE A 4 5.43 -6.40 11.79
N VAL A 5 5.00 -5.39 11.04
CA VAL A 5 5.81 -4.75 9.99
C VAL A 5 6.73 -3.71 10.60
N TYR A 6 6.21 -2.94 11.56
CA TYR A 6 6.95 -1.91 12.27
C TYR A 6 6.42 -1.78 13.69
N ALA A 7 7.30 -1.50 14.66
CA ALA A 7 6.91 -1.17 16.02
C ALA A 7 7.91 -0.21 16.66
N ASN A 8 7.38 0.73 17.41
CA ASN A 8 8.10 1.54 18.38
C ASN A 8 7.24 1.71 19.65
N TYR A 9 7.68 2.49 20.63
CA TYR A 9 6.94 2.65 21.89
C TYR A 9 5.64 3.45 21.78
N SER A 10 5.32 4.06 20.63
CA SER A 10 4.09 4.83 20.43
C SER A 10 3.16 4.25 19.36
N ARG A 11 3.68 3.45 18.42
CA ARG A 11 2.92 2.95 17.26
C ARG A 11 3.37 1.57 16.84
N MET A 12 2.42 0.78 16.35
CA MET A 12 2.67 -0.50 15.69
C MET A 12 1.95 -0.53 14.34
N LEU A 13 2.61 -1.05 13.32
CA LEU A 13 2.02 -1.36 12.04
C LEU A 13 1.91 -2.88 11.91
N LEU A 14 0.69 -3.37 11.75
CA LEU A 14 0.36 -4.78 11.72
C LEU A 14 -0.20 -5.18 10.37
N LEU A 15 0.36 -6.24 9.78
CA LEU A 15 -0.21 -6.91 8.62
C LEU A 15 -1.11 -8.04 9.11
N THR A 16 -2.41 -7.94 8.85
CA THR A 16 -3.39 -8.89 9.38
C THR A 16 -3.69 -10.05 8.45
N ASN A 17 -3.34 -9.97 7.17
CA ASN A 17 -3.68 -10.95 6.13
C ASN A 17 -5.18 -11.29 6.08
N ARG A 18 -6.04 -10.33 6.42
CA ARG A 18 -7.50 -10.48 6.37
C ARG A 18 -8.02 -10.04 5.00
N PRO A 19 -9.06 -10.72 4.47
CA PRO A 19 -9.54 -10.44 3.12
C PRO A 19 -10.26 -9.09 3.00
N THR A 20 -10.89 -8.62 4.07
CA THR A 20 -11.64 -7.35 4.08
C THR A 20 -11.19 -6.43 5.22
N ALA A 21 -11.38 -5.13 5.06
CA ALA A 21 -11.09 -4.13 6.07
C ALA A 21 -11.89 -4.38 7.36
N GLY A 22 -13.18 -4.73 7.24
CA GLY A 22 -14.03 -5.06 8.38
C GLY A 22 -13.51 -6.25 9.19
N SER A 23 -13.06 -7.30 8.53
CA SER A 23 -12.47 -8.47 9.20
C SER A 23 -11.12 -8.13 9.85
N ALA A 24 -10.35 -7.22 9.26
CA ALA A 24 -9.10 -6.71 9.85
C ALA A 24 -9.35 -5.90 11.14
N VAL A 25 -10.39 -5.05 11.12
CA VAL A 25 -10.82 -4.29 12.32
C VAL A 25 -11.27 -5.20 13.44
N ALA A 26 -12.15 -6.16 13.15
CA ALA A 26 -12.65 -7.11 14.14
C ALA A 26 -11.48 -7.90 14.77
N TYR A 27 -10.54 -8.32 13.94
CA TYR A 27 -9.35 -9.02 14.42
C TYR A 27 -8.41 -8.11 15.22
N GLY A 28 -8.23 -6.87 14.80
CA GLY A 28 -7.46 -5.86 15.55
C GLY A 28 -8.04 -5.59 16.95
N ARG A 29 -9.36 -5.44 17.05
CA ARG A 29 -10.07 -5.29 18.33
C ARG A 29 -9.86 -6.51 19.23
N TYR A 30 -9.96 -7.71 18.66
CA TYR A 30 -9.68 -8.94 19.41
C TYR A 30 -8.23 -8.96 19.93
N LEU A 31 -7.24 -8.63 19.10
CA LEU A 31 -5.85 -8.57 19.51
C LEU A 31 -5.61 -7.55 20.65
N MET A 32 -6.19 -6.34 20.51
CA MET A 32 -6.09 -5.32 21.57
C MET A 32 -6.65 -5.84 22.88
N SER A 33 -7.84 -6.45 22.87
CA SER A 33 -8.45 -7.04 24.05
C SER A 33 -7.55 -8.14 24.65
N ALA A 34 -7.01 -9.03 23.82
CA ALA A 34 -6.16 -10.12 24.28
C ALA A 34 -4.85 -9.62 24.92
N VAL A 35 -4.25 -8.54 24.36
CA VAL A 35 -3.01 -7.96 24.90
C VAL A 35 -3.26 -7.18 26.19
N THR A 36 -4.38 -6.47 26.30
CA THR A 36 -4.67 -5.64 27.48
C THR A 36 -5.28 -6.41 28.66
N THR A 37 -5.69 -7.66 28.45
CA THR A 37 -6.26 -8.50 29.52
C THR A 37 -5.28 -8.85 30.66
N PRO A 38 -3.97 -9.15 30.40
CA PRO A 38 -3.02 -9.42 31.47
C PRO A 38 -2.74 -8.17 32.33
N ASP A 39 -2.64 -8.36 33.64
CA ASP A 39 -2.38 -7.28 34.62
C ASP A 39 -1.14 -6.44 34.32
N VAL A 40 -0.13 -7.04 33.70
CA VAL A 40 1.12 -6.35 33.28
C VAL A 40 0.84 -5.19 32.33
N PHE A 41 -0.19 -5.33 31.50
CA PHE A 41 -0.54 -4.33 30.47
C PHE A 41 -1.74 -3.45 30.84
N ARG A 42 -2.28 -3.55 32.03
CA ARG A 42 -3.47 -2.80 32.47
C ARG A 42 -3.33 -1.27 32.37
N HIS A 43 -2.10 -0.75 32.33
CA HIS A 43 -1.81 0.67 32.19
C HIS A 43 -1.55 1.11 30.74
N ILE A 44 -1.61 0.18 29.80
CA ILE A 44 -1.42 0.46 28.37
C ILE A 44 -2.79 0.57 27.71
N SER A 45 -3.02 1.68 27.01
CA SER A 45 -4.18 1.88 26.19
C SER A 45 -3.79 1.75 24.70
N LEU A 46 -4.45 0.88 23.97
CA LEU A 46 -4.23 0.65 22.54
C LEU A 46 -5.45 1.12 21.76
N HIS A 47 -5.21 1.84 20.68
CA HIS A 47 -6.25 2.33 19.78
C HIS A 47 -5.87 2.05 18.33
N ILE A 48 -6.85 1.66 17.50
CA ILE A 48 -6.69 1.62 16.05
C ILE A 48 -6.77 3.07 15.56
N VAL A 49 -5.72 3.55 14.92
CA VAL A 49 -5.63 4.91 14.38
C VAL A 49 -6.03 4.93 12.91
N HIS A 50 -5.44 4.06 12.11
CA HIS A 50 -5.70 3.94 10.68
C HIS A 50 -5.82 2.49 10.28
N ILE A 51 -6.63 2.24 9.26
CA ILE A 51 -6.78 0.95 8.61
C ILE A 51 -6.47 1.15 7.14
N TRP A 52 -5.43 0.48 6.70
CA TRP A 52 -4.96 0.54 5.33
C TRP A 52 -5.47 -0.67 4.57
N GLU A 53 -6.16 -0.46 3.47
CA GLU A 53 -6.47 -1.54 2.52
C GLU A 53 -5.22 -1.94 1.74
N TYR A 54 -4.42 -0.95 1.39
CA TYR A 54 -3.14 -1.12 0.73
C TYR A 54 -2.14 -0.07 1.23
N LEU A 55 -0.92 -0.48 1.51
CA LEU A 55 0.12 0.40 2.02
C LEU A 55 1.46 0.10 1.37
N VAL A 56 2.10 1.12 0.83
CA VAL A 56 3.51 1.13 0.47
C VAL A 56 4.26 1.78 1.62
N PHE A 57 5.09 1.00 2.29
CA PHE A 57 5.77 1.41 3.51
C PHE A 57 7.28 1.27 3.34
N LEU A 58 8.00 2.37 3.51
CA LEU A 58 9.45 2.40 3.61
C LEU A 58 9.86 2.63 5.07
N ASP A 59 9.36 3.71 5.66
CA ASP A 59 9.47 4.07 7.07
C ASP A 59 8.29 4.98 7.48
N MET A 60 8.23 5.41 8.74
CA MET A 60 7.13 6.24 9.25
C MET A 60 7.05 7.64 8.66
N ALA A 61 8.10 8.13 8.02
CA ALA A 61 8.14 9.43 7.32
C ALA A 61 7.99 9.29 5.81
N ASN A 62 8.07 8.06 5.29
CA ASN A 62 7.98 7.73 3.87
C ASN A 62 7.06 6.53 3.68
N MET A 63 5.78 6.81 3.57
CA MET A 63 4.75 5.82 3.36
C MET A 63 3.56 6.44 2.61
N GLY A 64 2.75 5.61 2.01
CA GLY A 64 1.50 6.04 1.40
C GLY A 64 0.64 4.86 1.02
N GLY A 65 -0.66 5.04 1.08
CA GLY A 65 -1.58 3.97 0.85
C GLY A 65 -3.03 4.41 0.76
N ILE A 66 -3.90 3.45 0.70
CA ILE A 66 -5.34 3.61 0.61
C ILE A 66 -5.95 3.30 1.97
N ILE A 67 -6.66 4.29 2.52
CA ILE A 67 -7.33 4.17 3.82
C ILE A 67 -8.74 3.63 3.62
N ALA A 68 -9.14 2.71 4.49
CA ALA A 68 -10.51 2.26 4.63
C ALA A 68 -11.27 3.19 5.59
N HIS A 69 -12.03 4.16 5.07
CA HIS A 69 -12.87 5.04 5.88
C HIS A 69 -14.08 4.32 6.47
N GLU A 70 -14.68 3.42 5.70
CA GLU A 70 -15.83 2.62 6.09
C GLU A 70 -15.47 1.14 5.99
N PRO A 71 -14.79 0.59 7.02
CA PRO A 71 -14.31 -0.80 6.96
C PRO A 71 -15.43 -1.84 6.91
N GLU A 72 -16.67 -1.43 7.11
CA GLU A 72 -17.86 -2.29 6.99
C GLU A 72 -18.34 -2.41 5.54
N LYS A 73 -17.94 -1.50 4.65
CA LYS A 73 -18.22 -1.58 3.22
C LYS A 73 -17.09 -2.30 2.52
N ASP A 74 -17.41 -3.38 1.82
CA ASP A 74 -16.42 -4.17 1.06
C ASP A 74 -15.88 -3.43 -0.19
N LEU A 75 -16.57 -2.38 -0.64
CA LEU A 75 -16.23 -1.60 -1.82
C LEU A 75 -16.35 -0.10 -1.47
N PRO A 76 -15.24 0.62 -1.31
CA PRO A 76 -15.30 2.06 -1.17
C PRO A 76 -15.75 2.70 -2.49
N ASP A 77 -16.72 3.59 -2.40
CA ASP A 77 -17.20 4.40 -3.54
C ASP A 77 -16.12 5.40 -3.98
N ASP A 78 -15.34 5.92 -3.01
CA ASP A 78 -14.20 6.79 -3.22
C ASP A 78 -12.92 6.17 -2.64
N VAL A 79 -11.83 6.27 -3.40
CA VAL A 79 -10.51 5.81 -2.98
C VAL A 79 -9.72 7.00 -2.46
N ASP A 80 -9.51 7.05 -1.15
CA ASP A 80 -8.69 8.09 -0.53
C ASP A 80 -7.25 7.60 -0.35
N ILE A 81 -6.31 8.36 -0.94
CA ILE A 81 -4.88 8.07 -0.89
C ILE A 81 -4.22 9.04 0.08
N GLU A 82 -3.81 8.54 1.23
CA GLU A 82 -2.99 9.30 2.16
C GLU A 82 -1.51 9.00 1.94
N MET A 83 -0.71 10.05 1.88
CA MET A 83 0.72 9.94 1.61
C MET A 83 1.53 10.87 2.51
N ALA A 84 2.66 10.36 3.01
CA ALA A 84 3.71 11.11 3.67
C ALA A 84 5.05 10.67 3.07
N TRP A 85 5.67 11.55 2.28
CA TRP A 85 6.94 11.26 1.61
C TRP A 85 7.97 12.35 1.93
N ASN A 86 8.67 12.19 3.02
CA ASN A 86 9.68 13.17 3.46
C ASN A 86 10.85 13.31 2.48
N ILE A 87 11.12 12.24 1.73
CA ILE A 87 12.12 12.24 0.65
C ILE A 87 11.80 13.29 -0.43
N GLN A 88 10.54 13.67 -0.59
CA GLN A 88 10.10 14.71 -1.51
C GLN A 88 10.78 16.06 -1.24
N ALA A 89 11.04 16.38 0.03
CA ALA A 89 11.66 17.64 0.42
C ALA A 89 13.11 17.81 -0.11
N PHE A 90 13.77 16.72 -0.46
CA PHE A 90 15.12 16.73 -1.05
C PHE A 90 15.10 16.91 -2.57
N LEU A 91 13.94 16.90 -3.19
CA LEU A 91 13.80 17.14 -4.62
C LEU A 91 13.70 18.64 -4.92
N PRO A 92 14.16 19.11 -6.09
CA PRO A 92 13.87 20.45 -6.57
C PRO A 92 12.38 20.77 -6.54
N GLN A 93 12.01 22.00 -6.19
CA GLN A 93 10.61 22.42 -6.03
C GLN A 93 9.72 22.02 -7.22
N ALA A 94 10.21 22.19 -8.44
CA ALA A 94 9.48 21.84 -9.66
C ALA A 94 9.18 20.33 -9.80
N LEU A 95 9.88 19.48 -9.04
CA LEU A 95 9.71 18.02 -9.05
C LEU A 95 8.85 17.50 -7.91
N GLN A 96 8.69 18.26 -6.83
CA GLN A 96 8.01 17.79 -5.62
C GLN A 96 6.57 17.37 -5.89
N ASP A 97 5.77 18.23 -6.52
CA ASP A 97 4.37 17.93 -6.83
C ASP A 97 4.24 16.80 -7.86
N ARG A 98 5.17 16.76 -8.82
CA ARG A 98 5.19 15.71 -9.85
C ARG A 98 5.56 14.35 -9.25
N PHE A 99 6.47 14.32 -8.28
CA PHE A 99 6.83 13.14 -7.54
C PHE A 99 5.64 12.60 -6.74
N ALA A 100 4.95 13.44 -5.98
CA ALA A 100 3.76 13.04 -5.22
C ALA A 100 2.68 12.43 -6.12
N LYS A 101 2.40 13.08 -7.26
CA LYS A 101 1.45 12.54 -8.26
C LYS A 101 1.89 11.19 -8.81
N ALA A 102 3.18 11.02 -9.13
CA ALA A 102 3.70 9.76 -9.65
C ALA A 102 3.56 8.63 -8.63
N VAL A 103 3.90 8.89 -7.36
CA VAL A 103 3.75 7.89 -6.28
C VAL A 103 2.29 7.57 -6.03
N GLY A 104 1.39 8.56 -6.03
CA GLY A 104 -0.05 8.33 -5.90
C GLY A 104 -0.60 7.42 -6.98
N VAL A 105 -0.23 7.66 -8.24
CA VAL A 105 -0.59 6.78 -9.36
C VAL A 105 -0.03 5.36 -9.16
N PHE A 106 1.21 5.22 -8.71
CA PHE A 106 1.81 3.92 -8.44
C PHE A 106 1.04 3.14 -7.37
N ILE A 107 0.70 3.77 -6.26
CA ILE A 107 -0.11 3.17 -5.19
C ILE A 107 -1.47 2.71 -5.73
N TYR A 108 -2.13 3.55 -6.53
CA TYR A 108 -3.43 3.26 -7.10
C TYR A 108 -3.40 2.09 -8.07
N GLU A 109 -2.42 2.03 -8.99
CA GLU A 109 -2.25 0.93 -9.94
C GLU A 109 -2.00 -0.40 -9.23
N LEU A 110 -1.15 -0.41 -8.19
CA LEU A 110 -0.91 -1.60 -7.36
C LEU A 110 -2.18 -2.07 -6.64
N TYR A 111 -2.95 -1.15 -6.11
CA TYR A 111 -4.23 -1.45 -5.47
C TYR A 111 -5.22 -2.06 -6.45
N GLN A 112 -5.36 -1.49 -7.65
CA GLN A 112 -6.23 -2.02 -8.69
C GLN A 112 -5.82 -3.42 -9.14
N ALA A 113 -4.53 -3.66 -9.33
CA ALA A 113 -4.00 -4.98 -9.67
C ALA A 113 -4.35 -6.02 -8.59
N LYS A 114 -4.19 -5.66 -7.32
CA LYS A 114 -4.54 -6.53 -6.20
C LYS A 114 -6.04 -6.81 -6.14
N ARG A 115 -6.89 -5.81 -6.34
CA ARG A 115 -8.35 -5.98 -6.39
C ARG A 115 -8.77 -6.91 -7.52
N ALA A 116 -8.23 -6.71 -8.72
CA ALA A 116 -8.50 -7.57 -9.87
C ALA A 116 -8.09 -9.03 -9.60
N ALA A 117 -6.93 -9.25 -8.97
CA ALA A 117 -6.49 -10.58 -8.59
C ALA A 117 -7.41 -11.25 -7.54
N CYS A 118 -7.88 -10.48 -6.55
CA CYS A 118 -8.83 -10.98 -5.55
C CYS A 118 -10.20 -11.32 -6.17
N ALA A 119 -10.71 -10.48 -7.06
CA ALA A 119 -11.96 -10.72 -7.78
C ALA A 119 -11.87 -11.98 -8.67
N ALA A 120 -10.76 -12.16 -9.40
CA ALA A 120 -10.53 -13.34 -10.22
C ALA A 120 -10.42 -14.64 -9.40
N GLN A 121 -9.99 -14.56 -8.13
CA GLN A 121 -9.96 -15.70 -7.22
C GLN A 121 -11.35 -16.03 -6.67
N ALA A 122 -12.20 -15.03 -6.43
CA ALA A 122 -13.57 -15.21 -5.94
C ALA A 122 -14.48 -15.86 -7.00
N ASP A 123 -14.22 -15.61 -8.27
CA ASP A 123 -15.00 -16.11 -9.41
C ASP A 123 -14.61 -17.55 -9.86
N ARG A 124 -13.61 -18.16 -9.21
CA ARG A 124 -13.26 -19.56 -9.47
C ARG A 124 -14.28 -20.47 -8.80
N PRO A 125 -15.09 -21.21 -9.58
CA PRO A 125 -16.13 -22.06 -9.01
C PRO A 125 -15.52 -23.09 -8.07
N VAL A 126 -16.27 -23.39 -7.00
CA VAL A 126 -15.95 -24.29 -5.87
C VAL A 126 -15.74 -25.77 -6.28
N MET A 127 -15.28 -26.03 -7.50
CA MET A 127 -14.98 -27.39 -8.00
C MET A 127 -13.79 -28.06 -7.30
N ARG A 128 -13.06 -27.35 -6.45
CA ARG A 128 -11.89 -27.89 -5.73
C ARG A 128 -12.20 -28.56 -4.39
N ALA A 129 -13.41 -28.36 -3.85
CA ALA A 129 -13.76 -28.88 -2.54
C ALA A 129 -14.12 -30.39 -2.54
N LEU A 130 -14.36 -31.00 -3.70
CA LEU A 130 -14.76 -32.42 -3.81
C LEU A 130 -13.58 -33.37 -4.10
N SER A 131 -12.39 -32.87 -4.45
CA SER A 131 -11.24 -33.74 -4.74
C SER A 131 -10.21 -33.85 -3.62
N GLN A 132 -10.40 -33.19 -2.48
CA GLN A 132 -9.39 -33.16 -1.39
C GLN A 132 -9.72 -34.07 -0.19
N ASN A 133 -10.64 -35.04 -0.33
CA ASN A 133 -10.92 -35.94 0.78
C ASN A 133 -10.02 -37.19 0.83
N THR A 134 -8.89 -37.19 0.12
CA THR A 134 -7.95 -38.31 0.15
C THR A 134 -6.51 -37.84 0.07
N GLN A 135 -6.03 -37.14 1.09
CA GLN A 135 -4.60 -37.23 1.48
C GLN A 135 -4.38 -36.50 2.83
N LEU A 136 -4.12 -37.33 3.82
CA LEU A 136 -3.65 -36.98 5.15
C LEU A 136 -2.25 -36.34 5.06
N ALA A 137 -2.09 -35.29 5.85
CA ALA A 137 -0.85 -34.83 6.45
C ALA A 137 0.32 -34.47 5.55
N SER A 138 0.43 -33.20 5.24
CA SER A 138 1.74 -32.55 5.21
C SER A 138 1.57 -31.10 5.61
N ASN A 139 2.09 -30.73 6.79
CA ASN A 139 2.22 -29.38 7.29
C ASN A 139 3.28 -28.64 6.45
N ALA A 140 2.89 -28.13 5.30
CA ALA A 140 3.66 -27.17 4.55
C ALA A 140 2.87 -25.86 4.57
N VAL A 141 3.40 -24.88 5.31
CA VAL A 141 2.97 -23.48 5.26
C VAL A 141 3.13 -22.99 3.83
N PRO A 142 2.12 -22.43 3.19
CA PRO A 142 2.29 -21.88 1.85
C PRO A 142 3.02 -20.52 1.94
N GLU A 143 4.30 -20.56 1.70
CA GLU A 143 5.15 -19.36 1.50
C GLU A 143 5.00 -18.70 0.12
N GLU A 144 3.93 -19.01 -0.62
CA GLU A 144 3.84 -18.74 -2.07
C GLU A 144 3.16 -17.41 -2.45
N LYS A 145 2.91 -16.51 -1.50
CA LYS A 145 2.12 -15.29 -1.77
C LYS A 145 2.90 -14.02 -2.05
N ASP A 146 4.17 -13.94 -1.68
CA ASP A 146 4.94 -12.69 -1.79
C ASP A 146 5.57 -12.47 -3.18
N LEU A 147 5.79 -13.53 -3.95
CA LEU A 147 6.42 -13.43 -5.28
C LEU A 147 5.51 -12.80 -6.33
N SER A 148 4.19 -13.02 -6.23
CA SER A 148 3.19 -12.42 -7.14
C SER A 148 3.17 -10.89 -6.98
N SER A 149 3.12 -10.39 -5.77
CA SER A 149 3.08 -8.95 -5.49
C SER A 149 4.33 -8.21 -5.99
N ALA A 150 5.51 -8.82 -5.87
CA ALA A 150 6.75 -8.22 -6.37
C ALA A 150 6.83 -8.24 -7.92
N ALA A 151 6.31 -9.28 -8.56
CA ALA A 151 6.24 -9.36 -10.02
C ALA A 151 5.26 -8.33 -10.58
N ASP A 152 4.09 -8.17 -9.95
CA ASP A 152 3.10 -7.17 -10.32
C ASP A 152 3.65 -5.75 -10.16
N ALA A 153 4.37 -5.46 -9.06
CA ALA A 153 5.03 -4.19 -8.86
C ALA A 153 6.08 -3.88 -9.93
N LYS A 154 6.91 -4.85 -10.29
CA LYS A 154 7.90 -4.70 -11.39
C LYS A 154 7.22 -4.44 -12.72
N TYR A 155 6.14 -5.17 -13.03
CA TYR A 155 5.37 -4.97 -14.25
C TYR A 155 4.79 -3.56 -14.33
N ILE A 156 4.17 -3.08 -13.24
CA ILE A 156 3.59 -1.73 -13.17
C ILE A 156 4.68 -0.66 -13.32
N VAL A 157 5.83 -0.82 -12.67
CA VAL A 157 6.96 0.10 -12.83
C VAL A 157 7.41 0.16 -14.29
N ALA A 158 7.58 -0.98 -14.94
CA ALA A 158 8.08 -1.04 -16.31
C ALA A 158 7.07 -0.48 -17.34
N HIS A 159 5.79 -0.80 -17.21
CA HIS A 159 4.79 -0.56 -18.25
C HIS A 159 3.90 0.65 -17.99
N ALA A 160 3.58 0.95 -16.73
CA ALA A 160 2.74 2.09 -16.38
C ALA A 160 3.54 3.32 -15.94
N MET A 161 4.55 3.12 -15.09
CA MET A 161 5.28 4.23 -14.49
C MET A 161 6.39 4.79 -15.38
N THR A 162 7.17 3.93 -16.02
CA THR A 162 8.31 4.38 -16.86
C THR A 162 7.89 5.33 -17.96
N PRO A 163 6.84 5.07 -18.77
CA PRO A 163 6.39 6.01 -19.78
C PRO A 163 5.91 7.36 -19.22
N ARG A 164 5.25 7.33 -18.06
CA ARG A 164 4.77 8.56 -17.38
C ARG A 164 5.92 9.39 -16.85
N LEU A 165 6.93 8.74 -16.23
CA LEU A 165 8.13 9.42 -15.75
C LEU A 165 8.96 10.02 -16.88
N LEU A 166 9.11 9.30 -18.00
CA LEU A 166 9.80 9.82 -19.18
C LEU A 166 9.10 11.04 -19.75
N ARG A 167 7.77 11.02 -19.86
CA ARG A 167 6.99 12.19 -20.30
C ARG A 167 7.20 13.37 -19.36
N MET A 168 7.12 13.14 -18.05
CA MET A 168 7.34 14.16 -17.03
C MET A 168 8.73 14.81 -17.14
N VAL A 169 9.77 13.99 -17.36
CA VAL A 169 11.13 14.49 -17.56
C VAL A 169 11.23 15.31 -18.85
N SER A 170 10.60 14.87 -19.93
CA SER A 170 10.58 15.60 -21.21
C SER A 170 9.90 16.96 -21.06
N GLU A 171 8.75 17.01 -20.38
CA GLU A 171 8.04 18.27 -20.11
C GLU A 171 8.90 19.25 -19.31
N ILE A 172 9.62 18.77 -18.29
CA ILE A 172 10.54 19.62 -17.51
C ILE A 172 11.70 20.12 -18.36
N GLN A 173 12.22 19.29 -19.25
CA GLN A 173 13.29 19.69 -20.16
C GLN A 173 12.83 20.75 -21.17
N GLU A 174 11.59 20.65 -21.65
CA GLU A 174 10.99 21.64 -22.55
C GLU A 174 10.73 22.97 -21.82
N GLU A 175 10.19 22.93 -20.61
CA GLU A 175 10.00 24.12 -19.76
C GLU A 175 11.32 24.86 -19.51
N ARG A 176 12.43 24.13 -19.34
CA ARG A 176 13.78 24.70 -19.18
C ARG A 176 14.36 25.26 -20.48
N LYS A 177 13.89 24.79 -21.64
CA LYS A 177 14.31 25.28 -22.96
C LYS A 177 13.50 26.47 -23.45
N GLY A 178 12.53 26.97 -22.64
CA GLY A 178 11.80 28.20 -22.92
C GLY A 178 12.74 29.34 -23.28
N PRO A 179 12.30 30.38 -24.01
CA PRO A 179 13.18 31.34 -24.69
C PRO A 179 14.18 31.92 -23.68
N ILE A 180 15.46 31.56 -23.89
CA ILE A 180 16.57 32.23 -23.24
C ILE A 180 16.44 33.67 -23.66
N ASN A 181 16.02 34.54 -22.74
CA ASN A 181 15.97 35.96 -22.96
C ASN A 181 17.41 36.42 -23.23
N LYS A 182 17.74 36.61 -24.52
CA LYS A 182 19.10 36.98 -24.95
C LYS A 182 19.52 38.35 -24.44
N ASP A 183 18.58 39.09 -23.84
CA ASP A 183 18.80 40.44 -23.36
C ASP A 183 19.42 40.54 -21.95
N GLU A 184 19.59 39.41 -21.25
CA GLU A 184 20.13 39.36 -19.88
C GLU A 184 21.67 39.28 -19.84
N TRP A 185 22.36 39.16 -20.98
CA TRP A 185 23.83 39.09 -21.07
C TRP A 185 24.46 40.26 -21.82
N ALA A 186 23.70 41.34 -22.04
CA ALA A 186 24.23 42.59 -22.62
C ALA A 186 24.48 43.63 -21.52
N LEU A 187 25.52 43.39 -20.71
CA LEU A 187 26.18 44.36 -19.88
C LEU A 187 27.70 44.28 -20.08
#